data_0271bf4eed3be6a2096b11c3bd1f219e
#
_entry.id   0271bf4eed3be6a2096b11c3bd1f219e
#
_cell.length_a   1.000
_cell.length_b   1.000
_cell.length_c   1.000
_cell.angle_alpha   90.00
_cell.angle_beta   90.00
_cell.angle_gamma   90.00
#
_symmetry.space_group_name_H-M   'P 1'
#
loop_
_entity.id
_entity.type
_entity.pdbx_description
1 polymer ?
#
loop_
_entity_poly.entity_id
_entity_poly.type
_entity_poly.pdbx_seq_one_letter_code
_entity_poly.pdbx_strand_id
1 'polypeptide(L)'
;MSEQPTVTASHPSGSIIRGSVQPTDPAAVREIVGSTGFFHDFEVDVAVELVQERLSRGLASEYHFLFADLNAHPIGYACFGPIPCTQGSFDLYWIAVHAAHQGSGLGRRLMAEAERTMLAGVPGADGRPLPPARRVYIETSSQPRYAPTWRFYERCGYTIEARLKDYYAAGDDKLIYAKALS
;
A
#
# COMPACT_ATOMS: atom_id res chain seq x y z
N MET A 1 -5.11 33.74 -27.19
CA MET A 1 -4.82 33.49 -25.76
C MET A 1 -5.90 32.54 -25.30
N SER A 2 -5.58 31.25 -25.25
CA SER A 2 -6.52 30.19 -24.85
C SER A 2 -6.18 29.81 -23.42
N GLU A 3 -7.08 30.14 -22.50
CA GLU A 3 -7.00 29.71 -21.12
C GLU A 3 -7.23 28.20 -21.05
N GLN A 4 -6.24 27.45 -20.55
CA GLN A 4 -6.39 26.04 -20.18
C GLN A 4 -7.16 25.98 -18.85
N PRO A 5 -8.16 25.09 -18.71
CA PRO A 5 -8.85 24.92 -17.45
C PRO A 5 -7.90 24.26 -16.44
N THR A 6 -7.66 24.94 -15.35
CA THR A 6 -6.99 24.42 -14.15
C THR A 6 -7.90 23.36 -13.54
N VAL A 7 -7.54 22.08 -13.70
CA VAL A 7 -8.20 20.97 -13.00
C VAL A 7 -7.82 21.08 -11.53
N THR A 8 -8.68 21.69 -10.73
CA THR A 8 -8.62 21.62 -9.27
C THR A 8 -8.94 20.20 -8.86
N ALA A 9 -7.93 19.45 -8.42
CA ALA A 9 -8.10 18.14 -7.78
C ALA A 9 -8.97 18.32 -6.53
N SER A 10 -10.25 18.01 -6.64
CA SER A 10 -11.15 17.97 -5.48
C SER A 10 -10.71 16.84 -4.57
N HIS A 11 -10.28 17.18 -3.36
CA HIS A 11 -10.10 16.18 -2.29
C HIS A 11 -11.42 15.41 -2.14
N PRO A 12 -11.41 14.08 -2.03
CA PRO A 12 -12.60 13.34 -1.67
C PRO A 12 -12.89 13.62 -0.19
N SER A 13 -13.49 14.78 0.06
CA SER A 13 -13.98 15.21 1.37
C SER A 13 -15.06 14.21 1.77
N GLY A 14 -14.74 13.30 2.72
CA GLY A 14 -15.68 12.31 3.22
C GLY A 14 -15.24 10.84 3.10
N SER A 15 -14.03 10.53 2.58
CA SER A 15 -13.56 9.16 2.63
C SER A 15 -13.16 8.75 4.06
N ILE A 16 -13.62 7.55 4.48
CA ILE A 16 -13.35 6.95 5.79
C ILE A 16 -12.31 5.83 5.59
N ILE A 17 -11.32 5.75 6.47
CA ILE A 17 -10.36 4.64 6.47
C ILE A 17 -10.81 3.60 7.50
N ARG A 18 -10.95 2.34 7.07
CA ARG A 18 -11.24 1.18 7.92
C ARG A 18 -10.14 0.14 7.87
N GLY A 19 -9.96 -0.60 8.97
CA GLY A 19 -9.02 -1.73 9.06
C GLY A 19 -9.68 -3.12 8.93
N SER A 20 -11.02 -3.19 8.91
CA SER A 20 -11.74 -4.46 8.74
C SER A 20 -11.76 -4.87 7.26
N VAL A 21 -11.52 -6.16 6.99
CA VAL A 21 -11.64 -6.73 5.64
C VAL A 21 -13.05 -7.29 5.45
N GLN A 22 -13.66 -7.00 4.31
CA GLN A 22 -15.03 -7.41 3.95
C GLN A 22 -15.02 -8.39 2.78
N PRO A 23 -16.03 -9.27 2.66
CA PRO A 23 -16.13 -10.24 1.54
C PRO A 23 -16.13 -9.60 0.13
N THR A 24 -16.50 -8.32 0.03
CA THR A 24 -16.50 -7.56 -1.23
C THR A 24 -15.15 -6.96 -1.60
N ASP A 25 -14.19 -6.91 -0.67
CA ASP A 25 -12.90 -6.25 -0.89
C ASP A 25 -12.01 -6.89 -1.97
N PRO A 26 -12.02 -8.22 -2.20
CA PRO A 26 -11.27 -8.81 -3.31
C PRO A 26 -11.66 -8.21 -4.67
N ALA A 27 -12.96 -7.98 -4.91
CA ALA A 27 -13.43 -7.36 -6.13
C ALA A 27 -13.02 -5.87 -6.22
N ALA A 28 -13.12 -5.14 -5.09
CA ALA A 28 -12.69 -3.74 -5.02
C ALA A 28 -11.17 -3.59 -5.23
N VAL A 29 -10.34 -4.49 -4.67
CA VAL A 29 -8.88 -4.48 -4.90
C VAL A 29 -8.57 -4.73 -6.36
N ARG A 30 -9.23 -5.68 -7.03
CA ARG A 30 -9.09 -5.92 -8.46
C ARG A 30 -9.39 -4.67 -9.26
N GLU A 31 -10.49 -3.98 -8.95
CA GLU A 31 -10.88 -2.74 -9.61
C GLU A 31 -9.85 -1.63 -9.37
N ILE A 32 -9.45 -1.39 -8.12
CA ILE A 32 -8.47 -0.36 -7.76
C ILE A 32 -7.15 -0.59 -8.49
N VAL A 33 -6.56 -1.79 -8.38
CA VAL A 33 -5.25 -2.11 -8.96
C VAL A 33 -5.33 -2.09 -10.49
N GLY A 34 -6.35 -2.72 -11.07
CA GLY A 34 -6.58 -2.76 -12.52
C GLY A 34 -6.78 -1.37 -13.12
N SER A 35 -7.49 -0.46 -12.41
CA SER A 35 -7.74 0.91 -12.87
C SER A 35 -6.47 1.72 -13.11
N THR A 36 -5.37 1.38 -12.43
CA THR A 36 -4.10 2.11 -12.53
C THR A 36 -3.41 1.91 -13.88
N GLY A 37 -3.68 0.80 -14.57
CA GLY A 37 -3.00 0.42 -15.82
C GLY A 37 -1.50 0.14 -15.63
N PHE A 38 -1.05 -0.02 -14.40
CA PHE A 38 0.36 -0.09 -14.03
C PHE A 38 0.87 -1.52 -13.92
N PHE A 39 -0.02 -2.43 -13.50
CA PHE A 39 0.29 -3.80 -13.15
C PHE A 39 -0.15 -4.76 -14.24
N HIS A 40 0.57 -5.86 -14.39
CA HIS A 40 0.14 -6.99 -15.20
C HIS A 40 -0.98 -7.77 -14.50
N ASP A 41 -1.77 -8.53 -15.27
CA ASP A 41 -2.91 -9.29 -14.74
C ASP A 41 -2.51 -10.22 -13.59
N PHE A 42 -1.36 -10.88 -13.67
CA PHE A 42 -0.86 -11.76 -12.60
C PHE A 42 -0.52 -10.99 -11.31
N GLU A 43 -0.07 -9.73 -11.40
CA GLU A 43 0.19 -8.88 -10.23
C GLU A 43 -1.13 -8.44 -9.58
N VAL A 44 -2.16 -8.17 -10.40
CA VAL A 44 -3.52 -7.91 -9.92
C VAL A 44 -4.06 -9.13 -9.18
N ASP A 45 -3.84 -10.34 -9.70
CA ASP A 45 -4.25 -11.58 -9.04
C ASP A 45 -3.55 -11.77 -7.69
N VAL A 46 -2.25 -11.51 -7.60
CA VAL A 46 -1.51 -11.53 -6.32
C VAL A 46 -2.11 -10.53 -5.31
N ALA A 47 -2.42 -9.31 -5.73
CA ALA A 47 -3.04 -8.32 -4.84
C ALA A 47 -4.37 -8.80 -4.27
N VAL A 48 -5.20 -9.45 -5.09
CA VAL A 48 -6.48 -10.04 -4.69
C VAL A 48 -6.28 -11.24 -3.76
N GLU A 49 -5.29 -12.10 -4.05
CA GLU A 49 -4.96 -13.28 -3.25
C GLU A 49 -4.67 -12.91 -1.79
N LEU A 50 -3.91 -11.84 -1.54
CA LEU A 50 -3.62 -11.39 -0.16
C LEU A 50 -4.90 -11.06 0.63
N VAL A 51 -5.88 -10.44 -0.01
CA VAL A 51 -7.18 -10.15 0.62
C VAL A 51 -7.96 -11.44 0.92
N GLN A 52 -7.99 -12.37 -0.05
CA GLN A 52 -8.63 -13.68 0.11
C GLN A 52 -7.97 -14.50 1.22
N GLU A 53 -6.64 -14.47 1.30
CA GLU A 53 -5.86 -15.09 2.36
C GLU A 53 -6.27 -14.51 3.73
N ARG A 54 -6.40 -13.19 3.84
CA ARG A 54 -6.85 -12.53 5.08
C ARG A 54 -8.28 -12.92 5.44
N LEU A 55 -9.19 -13.01 4.47
CA LEU A 55 -10.57 -13.43 4.70
C LEU A 55 -10.66 -14.89 5.17
N SER A 56 -9.86 -15.77 4.60
CA SER A 56 -9.90 -17.21 4.90
C SER A 56 -9.18 -17.58 6.19
N ARG A 57 -8.03 -16.97 6.48
CA ARG A 57 -7.17 -17.31 7.62
C ARG A 57 -7.22 -16.31 8.77
N GLY A 58 -7.93 -15.20 8.59
CA GLY A 58 -7.99 -14.16 9.63
C GLY A 58 -6.60 -13.62 9.99
N LEU A 59 -6.32 -13.46 11.26
CA LEU A 59 -5.02 -12.97 11.76
C LEU A 59 -3.85 -13.91 11.46
N ALA A 60 -4.11 -15.20 11.28
CA ALA A 60 -3.06 -16.17 10.93
C ALA A 60 -2.45 -15.97 9.53
N SER A 61 -3.01 -15.10 8.70
CA SER A 61 -2.39 -14.64 7.45
C SER A 61 -1.26 -13.64 7.66
N GLU A 62 -1.26 -12.97 8.82
CA GLU A 62 -0.36 -11.85 9.16
C GLU A 62 -0.45 -10.64 8.22
N TYR A 63 -1.44 -10.64 7.28
CA TYR A 63 -1.73 -9.47 6.44
C TYR A 63 -2.70 -8.53 7.15
N HIS A 64 -2.33 -7.26 7.24
CA HIS A 64 -3.16 -6.17 7.75
C HIS A 64 -3.55 -5.25 6.60
N PHE A 65 -4.77 -4.79 6.63
CA PHE A 65 -5.32 -3.94 5.56
C PHE A 65 -5.87 -2.64 6.12
N LEU A 66 -5.78 -1.61 5.29
CA LEU A 66 -6.54 -0.37 5.43
C LEU A 66 -7.24 -0.11 4.11
N PHE A 67 -8.54 0.14 4.15
CA PHE A 67 -9.34 0.53 3.00
C PHE A 67 -9.84 1.95 3.17
N ALA A 68 -9.72 2.76 2.14
CA ALA A 68 -10.32 4.09 2.09
C ALA A 68 -11.63 4.00 1.32
N ASP A 69 -12.74 4.10 2.03
CA ASP A 69 -14.09 4.00 1.46
C ASP A 69 -14.66 5.40 1.17
N LEU A 70 -15.24 5.58 -0.01
CA LEU A 70 -16.07 6.70 -0.38
C LEU A 70 -17.48 6.17 -0.71
N ASN A 71 -18.51 6.67 0.00
CA ASN A 71 -19.88 6.16 -0.14
C ASN A 71 -19.97 4.63 0.02
N ALA A 72 -19.28 4.08 1.02
CA ALA A 72 -19.18 2.66 1.32
C ALA A 72 -18.52 1.80 0.22
N HIS A 73 -17.81 2.40 -0.73
CA HIS A 73 -17.05 1.71 -1.77
C HIS A 73 -15.55 2.01 -1.61
N PRO A 74 -14.66 1.00 -1.57
CA PRO A 74 -13.22 1.21 -1.48
C PRO A 74 -12.68 1.89 -2.75
N ILE A 75 -11.96 3.00 -2.56
CA ILE A 75 -11.30 3.76 -3.63
C ILE A 75 -9.78 3.76 -3.51
N GLY A 76 -9.26 3.11 -2.48
CA GLY A 76 -7.83 2.91 -2.26
C GLY A 76 -7.61 1.98 -1.08
N TYR A 77 -6.44 1.35 -1.02
CA TYR A 77 -6.09 0.45 0.07
C TYR A 77 -4.58 0.41 0.31
N ALA A 78 -4.20 -0.10 1.49
CA ALA A 78 -2.85 -0.50 1.84
C ALA A 78 -2.89 -1.90 2.46
N CYS A 79 -1.87 -2.72 2.15
CA CYS A 79 -1.62 -4.02 2.76
C CYS A 79 -0.21 -4.03 3.34
N PHE A 80 -0.08 -4.43 4.60
CA PHE A 80 1.20 -4.50 5.30
C PHE A 80 1.20 -5.66 6.30
N GLY A 81 2.39 -6.03 6.78
CA GLY A 81 2.52 -7.08 7.78
C GLY A 81 3.90 -7.11 8.43
N PRO A 82 4.06 -7.86 9.55
CA PRO A 82 5.34 -8.01 10.20
C PRO A 82 6.30 -8.84 9.35
N ILE A 83 7.60 -8.48 9.38
CA ILE A 83 8.64 -9.33 8.80
C ILE A 83 9.02 -10.40 9.82
N PRO A 84 8.88 -11.70 9.47
CA PRO A 84 9.20 -12.80 10.37
C PRO A 84 10.63 -12.71 10.91
N CYS A 85 10.84 -13.16 12.14
CA CYS A 85 12.14 -13.20 12.81
C CYS A 85 12.81 -11.83 13.03
N THR A 86 12.03 -10.72 12.99
CA THR A 86 12.52 -9.38 13.31
C THR A 86 11.82 -8.79 14.53
N GLN A 87 12.43 -7.75 15.10
CA GLN A 87 11.84 -6.98 16.20
C GLN A 87 11.29 -5.65 15.66
N GLY A 88 10.01 -5.64 15.26
CA GLY A 88 9.32 -4.44 14.83
C GLY A 88 9.70 -3.95 13.44
N SER A 89 10.13 -4.85 12.54
CA SER A 89 10.21 -4.55 11.10
C SER A 89 8.92 -4.99 10.41
N PHE A 90 8.42 -4.15 9.52
CA PHE A 90 7.21 -4.37 8.74
C PHE A 90 7.47 -4.17 7.26
N ASP A 91 6.79 -4.95 6.43
CA ASP A 91 6.67 -4.70 5.00
C ASP A 91 5.36 -4.00 4.68
N LEU A 92 5.42 -2.99 3.83
CA LEU A 92 4.27 -2.49 3.11
C LEU A 92 4.22 -3.20 1.76
N TYR A 93 3.38 -4.23 1.64
CA TYR A 93 3.26 -5.05 0.43
C TYR A 93 2.59 -4.32 -0.71
N TRP A 94 1.51 -3.58 -0.41
CA TRP A 94 0.72 -2.85 -1.39
C TRP A 94 0.22 -1.53 -0.85
N ILE A 95 0.23 -0.51 -1.72
CA ILE A 95 -0.52 0.72 -1.56
C ILE A 95 -1.00 1.17 -2.92
N ALA A 96 -2.31 1.26 -3.09
CA ALA A 96 -2.91 1.67 -4.35
C ALA A 96 -4.13 2.56 -4.14
N VAL A 97 -4.32 3.50 -5.06
CA VAL A 97 -5.48 4.38 -5.14
C VAL A 97 -6.04 4.25 -6.55
N HIS A 98 -7.36 4.07 -6.64
CA HIS A 98 -8.08 4.01 -7.91
C HIS A 98 -7.74 5.22 -8.79
N ALA A 99 -7.51 5.01 -10.09
CA ALA A 99 -6.98 6.03 -11.00
C ALA A 99 -7.78 7.34 -10.96
N ALA A 100 -9.11 7.26 -10.86
CA ALA A 100 -10.00 8.43 -10.78
C ALA A 100 -9.82 9.28 -9.49
N HIS A 101 -9.15 8.73 -8.46
CA HIS A 101 -8.96 9.37 -7.17
C HIS A 101 -7.49 9.66 -6.85
N GLN A 102 -6.58 9.40 -7.80
CA GLN A 102 -5.17 9.76 -7.67
C GLN A 102 -4.99 11.30 -7.69
N GLY A 103 -3.85 11.76 -7.16
CA GLY A 103 -3.58 13.20 -7.04
C GLY A 103 -4.37 13.94 -5.94
N SER A 104 -5.31 13.27 -5.26
CA SER A 104 -6.16 13.84 -4.19
C SER A 104 -5.51 13.85 -2.80
N GLY A 105 -4.29 13.35 -2.65
CA GLY A 105 -3.64 13.17 -1.34
C GLY A 105 -4.04 11.89 -0.59
N LEU A 106 -4.96 11.07 -1.14
CA LEU A 106 -5.46 9.86 -0.49
C LEU A 106 -4.35 8.83 -0.23
N GLY A 107 -3.41 8.65 -1.16
CA GLY A 107 -2.27 7.75 -0.96
C GLY A 107 -1.41 8.15 0.25
N ARG A 108 -1.18 9.46 0.46
CA ARG A 108 -0.45 9.95 1.64
C ARG A 108 -1.21 9.71 2.92
N ARG A 109 -2.54 9.85 2.91
CA ARG A 109 -3.39 9.54 4.07
C ARG A 109 -3.34 8.05 4.41
N LEU A 110 -3.44 7.17 3.41
CA LEU A 110 -3.31 5.72 3.61
C LEU A 110 -1.94 5.35 4.17
N MET A 111 -0.85 5.94 3.64
CA MET A 111 0.50 5.72 4.15
C MET A 111 0.63 6.14 5.61
N ALA A 112 0.22 7.36 5.93
CA ALA A 112 0.29 7.89 7.30
C ALA A 112 -0.55 7.05 8.28
N GLU A 113 -1.72 6.59 7.85
CA GLU A 113 -2.58 5.73 8.68
C GLU A 113 -1.99 4.33 8.87
N ALA A 114 -1.34 3.76 7.84
CA ALA A 114 -0.62 2.49 7.94
C ALA A 114 0.55 2.61 8.95
N GLU A 115 1.36 3.66 8.84
CA GLU A 115 2.45 3.92 9.77
C GLU A 115 1.94 4.09 11.20
N ARG A 116 0.86 4.86 11.40
CA ARG A 116 0.23 5.07 12.71
C ARG A 116 -0.29 3.75 13.30
N THR A 117 -0.89 2.91 12.46
CA THR A 117 -1.43 1.60 12.87
C THR A 117 -0.30 0.65 13.28
N MET A 118 0.78 0.59 12.51
CA MET A 118 1.97 -0.21 12.81
C MET A 118 2.67 0.27 14.10
N LEU A 119 2.75 1.60 14.32
CA LEU A 119 3.30 2.19 15.54
C LEU A 119 2.44 1.90 16.79
N ALA A 120 1.12 1.89 16.65
CA ALA A 120 0.21 1.56 17.74
C ALA A 120 0.27 0.07 18.13
N GLY A 121 0.86 -0.77 17.27
CA GLY A 121 0.88 -2.22 17.40
C GLY A 121 -0.36 -2.86 16.78
N VAL A 122 -0.13 -3.89 15.97
CA VAL A 122 -1.18 -4.71 15.34
C VAL A 122 -1.26 -6.07 16.02
N PRO A 123 -2.41 -6.76 15.96
CA PRO A 123 -2.51 -8.11 16.48
C PRO A 123 -1.69 -9.08 15.62
N GLY A 124 -0.89 -9.94 16.25
CA GLY A 124 -0.21 -11.07 15.59
C GLY A 124 -1.16 -12.22 15.28
N ALA A 125 -0.61 -13.30 14.71
CA ALA A 125 -1.36 -14.49 14.31
C ALA A 125 -2.16 -15.13 15.46
N ASP A 126 -1.68 -15.02 16.70
CA ASP A 126 -2.31 -15.52 17.92
C ASP A 126 -3.29 -14.51 18.58
N GLY A 127 -3.48 -13.36 17.96
CA GLY A 127 -4.31 -12.26 18.44
C GLY A 127 -3.65 -11.38 19.51
N ARG A 128 -2.43 -11.68 19.93
CA ARG A 128 -1.70 -10.82 20.86
C ARG A 128 -1.09 -9.63 20.13
N PRO A 129 -0.98 -8.45 20.78
CA PRO A 129 -0.33 -7.30 20.16
C PRO A 129 1.12 -7.60 19.81
N LEU A 130 1.50 -7.31 18.57
CA LEU A 130 2.92 -7.29 18.17
C LEU A 130 3.62 -6.05 18.74
N PRO A 131 4.95 -6.10 18.91
CA PRO A 131 5.70 -4.91 19.23
C PRO A 131 5.44 -3.78 18.22
N PRO A 132 5.41 -2.51 18.66
CA PRO A 132 5.31 -1.36 17.76
C PRO A 132 6.36 -1.43 16.66
N ALA A 133 5.97 -1.00 15.46
CA ALA A 133 6.90 -0.96 14.34
C ALA A 133 8.03 0.03 14.61
N ARG A 134 9.26 -0.36 14.30
CA ARG A 134 10.44 0.51 14.32
C ARG A 134 10.87 0.92 12.91
N ARG A 135 10.65 0.04 11.94
CA ARG A 135 10.99 0.28 10.52
C ARG A 135 9.95 -0.31 9.60
N VAL A 136 9.71 0.39 8.52
CA VAL A 136 8.89 -0.10 7.41
C VAL A 136 9.76 -0.18 6.17
N TYR A 137 9.62 -1.28 5.44
CA TYR A 137 10.27 -1.53 4.16
C TYR A 137 9.23 -1.60 3.05
N ILE A 138 9.62 -1.14 1.86
CA ILE A 138 8.79 -1.16 0.67
C ILE A 138 9.67 -1.60 -0.50
N GLU A 139 9.25 -2.61 -1.23
CA GLU A 139 9.96 -3.10 -2.40
C GLU A 139 9.30 -2.59 -3.68
N THR A 140 10.12 -2.23 -4.67
CA THR A 140 9.62 -1.80 -5.97
C THR A 140 10.65 -2.02 -7.07
N SER A 141 10.20 -2.04 -8.32
CA SER A 141 11.05 -2.16 -9.51
C SER A 141 11.82 -0.88 -9.80
N SER A 142 13.01 -1.03 -10.40
CA SER A 142 13.83 0.09 -10.89
C SER A 142 13.44 0.58 -12.27
N GLN A 143 12.41 0.03 -12.89
CA GLN A 143 11.94 0.44 -14.21
C GLN A 143 11.45 1.90 -14.22
N PRO A 144 11.78 2.71 -15.22
CA PRO A 144 11.42 4.14 -15.27
C PRO A 144 9.92 4.43 -15.11
N ARG A 145 9.06 3.50 -15.50
CA ARG A 145 7.61 3.62 -15.29
C ARG A 145 7.22 3.77 -13.81
N TYR A 146 8.07 3.27 -12.87
CA TYR A 146 7.84 3.39 -11.41
C TYR A 146 8.35 4.73 -10.83
N ALA A 147 8.89 5.63 -11.63
CA ALA A 147 9.38 6.92 -11.14
C ALA A 147 8.32 7.76 -10.36
N PRO A 148 7.02 7.75 -10.71
CA PRO A 148 5.99 8.40 -9.88
C PRO A 148 5.86 7.76 -8.49
N THR A 149 6.01 6.43 -8.41
CA THR A 149 5.94 5.65 -7.17
C THR A 149 7.14 5.94 -6.28
N TRP A 150 8.35 6.01 -6.84
CA TRP A 150 9.55 6.39 -6.07
C TRP A 150 9.39 7.76 -5.44
N ARG A 151 8.98 8.77 -6.24
CA ARG A 151 8.70 10.13 -5.75
C ARG A 151 7.61 10.17 -4.69
N PHE A 152 6.63 9.27 -4.74
CA PHE A 152 5.62 9.16 -3.72
C PHE A 152 6.22 8.67 -2.39
N TYR A 153 7.04 7.60 -2.41
CA TYR A 153 7.73 7.10 -1.21
C TYR A 153 8.67 8.14 -0.61
N GLU A 154 9.46 8.81 -1.43
CA GLU A 154 10.37 9.88 -0.98
C GLU A 154 9.61 11.03 -0.31
N ARG A 155 8.45 11.45 -0.86
CA ARG A 155 7.59 12.45 -0.23
C ARG A 155 6.93 11.98 1.06
N CYS A 156 6.83 10.68 1.29
CA CYS A 156 6.39 10.08 2.55
C CYS A 156 7.54 9.89 3.55
N GLY A 157 8.79 10.29 3.18
CA GLY A 157 9.95 10.23 4.06
C GLY A 157 10.70 8.89 4.01
N TYR A 158 10.46 8.08 2.99
CA TYR A 158 11.24 6.87 2.74
C TYR A 158 12.50 7.19 1.92
N THR A 159 13.56 6.45 2.18
CA THR A 159 14.83 6.53 1.44
C THR A 159 15.23 5.15 0.92
N ILE A 160 16.02 5.10 -0.15
CA ILE A 160 16.54 3.83 -0.67
C ILE A 160 17.57 3.28 0.35
N GLU A 161 17.30 2.10 0.85
CA GLU A 161 18.16 1.36 1.77
C GLU A 161 19.05 0.35 1.02
N ALA A 162 18.49 -0.28 -0.04
CA ALA A 162 19.23 -1.25 -0.85
C ALA A 162 18.73 -1.29 -2.30
N ARG A 163 19.61 -1.78 -3.18
CA ARG A 163 19.34 -2.07 -4.58
C ARG A 163 19.88 -3.45 -4.92
N LEU A 164 19.02 -4.36 -5.34
CA LEU A 164 19.40 -5.70 -5.76
C LEU A 164 19.35 -5.77 -7.29
N LYS A 165 20.56 -5.88 -7.88
CA LYS A 165 20.74 -5.82 -9.33
C LYS A 165 20.05 -7.00 -10.04
N ASP A 166 19.39 -6.71 -11.16
CA ASP A 166 18.75 -7.69 -12.06
C ASP A 166 17.79 -8.66 -11.33
N TYR A 167 17.14 -8.19 -10.25
CA TYR A 167 16.32 -9.05 -9.39
C TYR A 167 15.05 -9.55 -10.07
N TYR A 168 14.32 -8.67 -10.76
CA TYR A 168 13.08 -9.02 -11.45
C TYR A 168 13.33 -9.53 -12.86
N ALA A 169 14.29 -8.92 -13.56
CA ALA A 169 14.74 -9.29 -14.90
C ALA A 169 16.09 -8.60 -15.21
N ALA A 170 16.73 -8.96 -16.30
CA ALA A 170 17.91 -8.23 -16.77
C ALA A 170 17.58 -6.74 -16.98
N GLY A 171 18.28 -5.85 -16.27
CA GLY A 171 18.04 -4.41 -16.27
C GLY A 171 16.87 -3.93 -15.40
N ASP A 172 16.26 -4.83 -14.61
CA ASP A 172 15.21 -4.48 -13.65
C ASP A 172 15.61 -4.89 -12.23
N ASP A 173 16.13 -3.94 -11.47
CA ASP A 173 16.59 -4.14 -10.12
C ASP A 173 15.42 -4.01 -9.13
N LYS A 174 15.52 -4.68 -7.99
CA LYS A 174 14.67 -4.39 -6.84
C LYS A 174 15.26 -3.21 -6.07
N LEU A 175 14.45 -2.18 -5.85
CA LEU A 175 14.72 -1.10 -4.93
C LEU A 175 14.00 -1.38 -3.62
N ILE A 176 14.73 -1.30 -2.51
CA ILE A 176 14.17 -1.42 -1.16
C ILE A 176 14.21 -0.03 -0.54
N TYR A 177 13.04 0.55 -0.34
CA TYR A 177 12.86 1.78 0.40
C TYR A 177 12.63 1.45 1.87
N ALA A 178 13.16 2.28 2.78
CA ALA A 178 12.93 2.10 4.21
C ALA A 178 12.68 3.44 4.89
N LYS A 179 11.94 3.36 6.02
CA LYS A 179 11.69 4.49 6.92
C LYS A 179 11.73 4.00 8.36
N ALA A 180 12.50 4.68 9.22
CA ALA A 180 12.38 4.51 10.65
C ALA A 180 11.11 5.20 11.15
N LEU A 181 10.34 4.52 11.99
CA LEU A 181 9.18 5.08 12.66
C LEU A 181 9.52 5.44 14.11
N SER A 182 9.01 6.55 14.58
CA SER A 182 9.22 7.07 15.95
C SER A 182 7.98 7.82 16.45
#